data_1a7aca41d60f500044932b0a29094bce
#
_entry.id   1a7aca41d60f500044932b0a29094bce
#
_cell.length_a   1.000
_cell.length_b   1.000
_cell.length_c   1.000
_cell.angle_alpha   90.00
_cell.angle_beta   90.00
_cell.angle_gamma   90.00
#
_symmetry.space_group_name_H-M   'P 1'
#
loop_
_entity.id
_entity.type
_entity.pdbx_description
1 polymer ?
#
loop_
_entity_poly.entity_id
_entity_poly.type
_entity_poly.pdbx_seq_one_letter_code
_entity_poly.pdbx_strand_id
1 'polypeptide(L)'
;MSDKFSFAIDRSRGLVRITMAGFYTLEDIRDFVAARKRAHEELGWAPNAHLTLNDVREMKVQPQETVQAFQAMLMAPEYRSRRLAFVVNKSLAQAQLARAVAGREAHFFNDIASAERYLFAEASDAQPARRAANR
;
A
#
# COMPACT_ATOMS: atom_id res chain seq x y z
N MET A 1 -10.03 -10.78 15.28
CA MET A 1 -9.64 -9.59 14.51
C MET A 1 -8.34 -9.04 15.05
N SER A 2 -7.45 -8.69 14.16
CA SER A 2 -6.12 -8.24 14.57
C SER A 2 -6.13 -6.74 14.85
N ASP A 3 -5.40 -6.32 15.91
CA ASP A 3 -5.17 -4.91 16.18
C ASP A 3 -4.04 -4.34 15.32
N LYS A 4 -3.39 -5.19 14.53
CA LYS A 4 -2.19 -4.79 13.80
C LYS A 4 -2.49 -4.21 12.44
N PHE A 5 -3.70 -4.34 11.96
CA PHE A 5 -4.07 -3.75 10.68
C PHE A 5 -5.56 -3.48 10.61
N SER A 6 -5.91 -2.55 9.73
CA SER A 6 -7.30 -2.28 9.39
C SER A 6 -7.39 -1.85 7.94
N PHE A 7 -8.54 -2.10 7.34
CA PHE A 7 -8.81 -1.73 5.94
C PHE A 7 -10.02 -0.82 5.91
N ALA A 8 -9.92 0.27 5.17
CA ALA A 8 -11.04 1.16 4.90
C ALA A 8 -11.19 1.28 3.40
N ILE A 9 -12.40 1.11 2.92
CA ILE A 9 -12.70 1.04 1.49
C ILE A 9 -13.53 2.24 1.08
N ASP A 10 -13.07 2.95 0.04
CA ASP A 10 -13.84 4.02 -0.59
C ASP A 10 -14.15 3.57 -2.01
N ARG A 11 -15.33 2.99 -2.19
CA ARG A 11 -15.69 2.39 -3.47
C ARG A 11 -15.85 3.41 -4.56
N SER A 12 -16.33 4.60 -4.21
CA SER A 12 -16.60 5.61 -5.21
C SER A 12 -15.31 6.16 -5.84
N ARG A 13 -14.23 6.19 -5.06
CA ARG A 13 -12.95 6.69 -5.57
C ARG A 13 -11.93 5.59 -5.84
N GLY A 14 -12.32 4.35 -5.59
CA GLY A 14 -11.44 3.22 -5.84
C GLY A 14 -10.22 3.18 -4.92
N LEU A 15 -10.40 3.54 -3.66
CA LEU A 15 -9.30 3.64 -2.71
C LEU A 15 -9.39 2.57 -1.64
N VAL A 16 -8.27 1.87 -1.44
CA VAL A 16 -8.09 1.00 -0.28
C VAL A 16 -7.10 1.70 0.64
N ARG A 17 -7.55 1.99 1.86
CA ARG A 17 -6.66 2.56 2.89
C ARG A 17 -6.33 1.46 3.88
N ILE A 18 -5.04 1.18 4.04
CA ILE A 18 -4.55 0.12 4.92
C ILE A 18 -3.72 0.77 6.01
N THR A 19 -4.07 0.51 7.26
CA THR A 19 -3.28 0.97 8.40
C THR A 19 -2.62 -0.24 9.03
N MET A 20 -1.31 -0.18 9.23
CA MET A 20 -0.55 -1.30 9.77
C MET A 20 0.33 -0.84 10.92
N ALA A 21 0.46 -1.70 11.94
CA ALA A 21 1.20 -1.35 13.16
C ALA A 21 1.82 -2.59 13.79
N GLY A 22 2.94 -2.39 14.49
CA GLY A 22 3.53 -3.41 15.33
C GLY A 22 4.37 -4.44 14.60
N PHE A 23 4.61 -5.56 15.28
CA PHE A 23 5.33 -6.71 14.73
C PHE A 23 4.34 -7.68 14.11
N TYR A 24 4.75 -8.32 13.02
CA TYR A 24 3.92 -9.32 12.36
C TYR A 24 4.55 -10.68 12.47
N THR A 25 3.78 -11.66 12.94
CA THR A 25 4.14 -13.07 12.82
C THR A 25 3.66 -13.58 11.47
N LEU A 26 4.05 -14.80 11.13
CA LEU A 26 3.55 -15.40 9.88
C LEU A 26 2.04 -15.61 9.93
N GLU A 27 1.51 -15.86 11.13
CA GLU A 27 0.05 -15.94 11.28
C GLU A 27 -0.62 -14.60 11.02
N ASP A 28 -0.02 -13.52 11.53
CA ASP A 28 -0.54 -12.18 11.26
C ASP A 28 -0.56 -11.90 9.76
N ILE A 29 0.46 -12.36 9.04
CA ILE A 29 0.52 -12.16 7.60
C ILE A 29 -0.58 -12.93 6.91
N ARG A 30 -0.84 -14.16 7.33
CA ARG A 30 -1.96 -14.93 6.77
C ARG A 30 -3.27 -14.23 6.98
N ASP A 31 -3.48 -13.69 8.20
CA ASP A 31 -4.70 -12.94 8.50
C ASP A 31 -4.80 -11.69 7.64
N PHE A 32 -3.68 -11.00 7.44
CA PHE A 32 -3.63 -9.80 6.61
C PHE A 32 -3.99 -10.15 5.16
N VAL A 33 -3.41 -11.21 4.62
CA VAL A 33 -3.68 -11.62 3.25
C VAL A 33 -5.16 -11.94 3.05
N ALA A 34 -5.77 -12.63 4.01
CA ALA A 34 -7.19 -12.94 3.94
C ALA A 34 -8.04 -11.69 4.00
N ALA A 35 -7.67 -10.75 4.88
CA ALA A 35 -8.40 -9.49 5.01
C ALA A 35 -8.26 -8.64 3.74
N ARG A 36 -7.08 -8.64 3.12
CA ARG A 36 -6.87 -7.90 1.89
C ARG A 36 -7.73 -8.45 0.76
N LYS A 37 -7.81 -9.77 0.67
CA LYS A 37 -8.66 -10.39 -0.33
C LYS A 37 -10.11 -9.93 -0.17
N ARG A 38 -10.62 -9.96 1.07
CA ARG A 38 -11.99 -9.51 1.33
C ARG A 38 -12.16 -8.03 0.99
N ALA A 39 -11.16 -7.21 1.32
CA ALA A 39 -11.24 -5.78 1.05
C ALA A 39 -11.32 -5.51 -0.45
N HIS A 40 -10.52 -6.22 -1.24
CA HIS A 40 -10.56 -6.02 -2.69
C HIS A 40 -11.85 -6.53 -3.31
N GLU A 41 -12.42 -7.60 -2.76
CA GLU A 41 -13.71 -8.07 -3.21
C GLU A 41 -14.79 -7.02 -2.93
N GLU A 42 -14.73 -6.41 -1.75
CA GLU A 42 -15.67 -5.35 -1.40
C GLU A 42 -15.48 -4.13 -2.28
N LEU A 43 -14.23 -3.77 -2.58
CA LEU A 43 -13.93 -2.63 -3.43
C LEU A 43 -14.49 -2.82 -4.83
N GLY A 44 -14.30 -3.99 -5.41
CA GLY A 44 -14.85 -4.33 -6.71
C GLY A 44 -14.18 -3.68 -7.90
N TRP A 45 -12.99 -3.12 -7.72
CA TRP A 45 -12.23 -2.50 -8.81
C TRP A 45 -11.17 -3.47 -9.33
N ALA A 46 -10.87 -3.38 -10.61
CA ALA A 46 -9.89 -4.26 -11.25
C ALA A 46 -8.46 -3.93 -10.79
N PRO A 47 -7.54 -4.90 -10.90
CA PRO A 47 -6.12 -4.60 -10.71
C PRO A 47 -5.69 -3.46 -11.63
N ASN A 48 -4.78 -2.64 -11.16
CA ASN A 48 -4.23 -1.47 -11.86
C ASN A 48 -5.24 -0.34 -12.05
N ALA A 49 -6.47 -0.49 -11.56
CA ALA A 49 -7.48 0.56 -11.67
C ALA A 49 -7.68 1.31 -10.37
N HIS A 50 -7.38 0.67 -9.26
CA HIS A 50 -7.63 1.24 -7.93
C HIS A 50 -6.37 1.90 -7.36
N LEU A 51 -6.57 2.56 -6.21
CA LEU A 51 -5.50 3.26 -5.49
C LEU A 51 -5.31 2.62 -4.12
N THR A 52 -4.08 2.65 -3.61
CA THR A 52 -3.80 2.14 -2.27
C THR A 52 -3.02 3.16 -1.47
N LEU A 53 -3.51 3.46 -0.27
CA LEU A 53 -2.78 4.25 0.71
C LEU A 53 -2.45 3.33 1.88
N ASN A 54 -1.18 3.19 2.17
CA ASN A 54 -0.72 2.28 3.22
C ASN A 54 -0.04 3.08 4.31
N ASP A 55 -0.73 3.25 5.45
CA ASP A 55 -0.19 3.99 6.58
C ASP A 55 0.58 3.03 7.46
N VAL A 56 1.90 3.15 7.43
CA VAL A 56 2.79 2.24 8.15
C VAL A 56 3.60 2.96 9.22
N ARG A 57 3.13 4.13 9.67
CA ARG A 57 3.89 4.93 10.62
C ARG A 57 4.13 4.20 11.94
N GLU A 58 3.26 3.27 12.32
CA GLU A 58 3.37 2.55 13.58
C GLU A 58 3.96 1.15 13.44
N MET A 59 4.46 0.80 12.27
CA MET A 59 5.10 -0.50 12.06
C MET A 59 6.45 -0.53 12.77
N LYS A 60 6.76 -1.69 13.35
CA LYS A 60 8.07 -1.94 13.95
C LYS A 60 8.98 -2.63 12.93
N VAL A 61 10.27 -2.71 13.26
CA VAL A 61 11.22 -3.46 12.45
C VAL A 61 10.82 -4.93 12.47
N GLN A 62 10.79 -5.57 11.30
CA GLN A 62 10.27 -6.92 11.14
C GLN A 62 11.40 -7.94 10.99
N PRO A 63 11.16 -9.20 11.39
CA PRO A 63 12.11 -10.26 11.07
C PRO A 63 12.28 -10.43 9.56
N GLN A 64 13.41 -10.99 9.17
CA GLN A 64 13.74 -11.15 7.75
C GLN A 64 12.67 -11.92 6.99
N GLU A 65 12.16 -13.01 7.58
CA GLU A 65 11.15 -13.82 6.91
C GLU A 65 9.84 -13.04 6.71
N THR A 66 9.53 -12.14 7.64
CA THR A 66 8.35 -11.29 7.51
C THR A 66 8.55 -10.29 6.38
N VAL A 67 9.75 -9.72 6.28
CA VAL A 67 10.04 -8.79 5.19
C VAL A 67 9.88 -9.48 3.85
N GLN A 68 10.36 -10.71 3.73
CA GLN A 68 10.22 -11.47 2.49
C GLN A 68 8.76 -11.74 2.15
N ALA A 69 7.95 -12.04 3.16
CA ALA A 69 6.53 -12.27 2.94
C ALA A 69 5.83 -10.99 2.48
N PHE A 70 6.17 -9.84 3.08
CA PHE A 70 5.62 -8.55 2.63
C PHE A 70 6.04 -8.26 1.20
N GLN A 71 7.27 -8.55 0.85
CA GLN A 71 7.75 -8.32 -0.51
C GLN A 71 6.93 -9.13 -1.51
N ALA A 72 6.67 -10.39 -1.20
CA ALA A 72 5.85 -11.23 -2.06
C ALA A 72 4.45 -10.68 -2.22
N MET A 73 3.85 -10.18 -1.12
CA MET A 73 2.52 -9.59 -1.18
C MET A 73 2.48 -8.36 -2.07
N LEU A 74 3.51 -7.51 -1.96
CA LEU A 74 3.55 -6.26 -2.72
C LEU A 74 3.72 -6.51 -4.21
N MET A 75 4.29 -7.64 -4.57
CA MET A 75 4.51 -7.99 -5.97
C MET A 75 3.37 -8.80 -6.57
N ALA A 76 2.35 -9.15 -5.79
CA ALA A 76 1.23 -9.95 -6.28
C ALA A 76 0.43 -9.16 -7.30
N PRO A 77 0.34 -9.62 -8.55
CA PRO A 77 -0.28 -8.81 -9.61
C PRO A 77 -1.78 -8.61 -9.43
N GLU A 78 -2.47 -9.54 -8.76
CA GLU A 78 -3.92 -9.43 -8.61
C GLU A 78 -4.33 -8.28 -7.69
N TYR A 79 -3.39 -7.73 -6.90
CA TYR A 79 -3.69 -6.61 -6.01
C TYR A 79 -2.93 -5.34 -6.38
N ARG A 80 -2.32 -5.33 -7.56
CA ARG A 80 -1.51 -4.19 -7.97
C ARG A 80 -2.37 -2.95 -8.14
N SER A 81 -1.94 -1.85 -7.52
CA SER A 81 -2.64 -0.57 -7.60
C SER A 81 -2.15 0.25 -8.77
N ARG A 82 -3.00 1.14 -9.27
CA ARG A 82 -2.58 2.12 -10.25
C ARG A 82 -1.56 3.09 -9.65
N ARG A 83 -1.79 3.49 -8.40
CA ARG A 83 -0.84 4.28 -7.62
C ARG A 83 -0.80 3.73 -6.21
N LEU A 84 0.39 3.71 -5.63
CA LEU A 84 0.61 3.18 -4.29
C LEU A 84 1.37 4.23 -3.48
N ALA A 85 0.78 4.66 -2.38
CA ALA A 85 1.39 5.63 -1.49
C ALA A 85 1.57 5.03 -0.11
N PHE A 86 2.74 5.22 0.46
CA PHE A 86 3.03 4.86 1.84
C PHE A 86 3.14 6.10 2.69
N VAL A 87 2.52 6.08 3.86
CA VAL A 87 2.70 7.13 4.86
C VAL A 87 3.64 6.57 5.92
N VAL A 88 4.80 7.21 6.07
CA VAL A 88 5.90 6.69 6.88
C VAL A 88 6.43 7.72 7.85
N ASN A 89 7.24 7.27 8.78
CA ASN A 89 8.07 8.16 9.60
C ASN A 89 9.52 7.77 9.34
N LYS A 90 10.44 8.60 9.83
CA LYS A 90 11.87 8.30 9.66
C LYS A 90 12.28 7.30 10.73
N SER A 91 12.55 6.07 10.31
CA SER A 91 12.86 4.99 11.23
C SER A 91 13.54 3.85 10.50
N LEU A 92 14.04 2.87 11.27
CA LEU A 92 14.58 1.65 10.71
C LEU A 92 13.49 0.86 9.99
N ALA A 93 12.25 0.94 10.49
CA ALA A 93 11.14 0.28 9.85
C ALA A 93 10.89 0.85 8.45
N GLN A 94 11.05 2.16 8.28
CA GLN A 94 10.92 2.78 6.96
C GLN A 94 12.01 2.27 6.02
N ALA A 95 13.25 2.17 6.49
CA ALA A 95 14.34 1.66 5.66
C ALA A 95 14.06 0.23 5.24
N GLN A 96 13.52 -0.57 6.13
CA GLN A 96 13.18 -1.95 5.86
C GLN A 96 12.07 -2.03 4.80
N LEU A 97 11.07 -1.15 4.93
CA LEU A 97 9.98 -1.08 3.96
C LEU A 97 10.50 -0.69 2.57
N ALA A 98 11.41 0.28 2.52
CA ALA A 98 11.96 0.70 1.24
C ALA A 98 12.61 -0.47 0.50
N ARG A 99 13.30 -1.35 1.23
CA ARG A 99 13.87 -2.54 0.63
C ARG A 99 12.80 -3.53 0.18
N ALA A 100 11.73 -3.64 0.96
CA ALA A 100 10.66 -4.60 0.64
C ALA A 100 9.92 -4.21 -0.64
N VAL A 101 9.83 -2.91 -0.94
CA VAL A 101 9.13 -2.46 -2.14
C VAL A 101 10.06 -2.24 -3.33
N ALA A 102 11.32 -2.62 -3.20
CA ALA A 102 12.28 -2.46 -4.31
C ALA A 102 11.74 -3.20 -5.54
N GLY A 103 11.77 -2.54 -6.68
CA GLY A 103 11.21 -3.11 -7.90
C GLY A 103 9.72 -2.82 -8.11
N ARG A 104 9.07 -2.18 -7.16
CA ARG A 104 7.66 -1.82 -7.22
C ARG A 104 7.57 -0.30 -7.16
N GLU A 105 6.88 0.30 -8.09
CA GLU A 105 6.70 1.74 -8.07
C GLU A 105 5.84 2.13 -6.87
N ALA A 106 6.41 2.94 -5.98
CA ALA A 106 5.73 3.38 -4.77
C ALA A 106 6.25 4.74 -4.38
N HIS A 107 5.39 5.53 -3.76
CA HIS A 107 5.75 6.87 -3.31
C HIS A 107 5.57 6.96 -1.80
N PHE A 108 6.45 7.72 -1.15
CA PHE A 108 6.49 7.82 0.30
C PHE A 108 6.16 9.24 0.73
N PHE A 109 5.32 9.35 1.76
CA PHE A 109 4.86 10.62 2.30
C PHE A 109 4.92 10.57 3.81
N ASN A 110 4.95 11.75 4.45
CA ASN A 110 5.00 11.83 5.91
C ASN A 110 3.65 12.07 6.54
N ASP A 111 2.62 12.35 5.74
CA ASP A 111 1.28 12.58 6.27
C ASP A 111 0.23 12.11 5.27
N ILE A 112 -0.98 11.92 5.79
CA ILE A 112 -2.09 11.39 5.00
C ILE A 112 -2.48 12.37 3.90
N ALA A 113 -2.53 13.66 4.21
CA ALA A 113 -3.01 14.64 3.23
C ALA A 113 -2.14 14.68 1.99
N SER A 114 -0.82 14.63 2.17
CA SER A 114 0.11 14.62 1.03
C SER A 114 -0.06 13.36 0.19
N ALA A 115 -0.23 12.22 0.85
CA ALA A 115 -0.43 10.95 0.15
C ALA A 115 -1.72 10.99 -0.66
N GLU A 116 -2.78 11.52 -0.10
CA GLU A 116 -4.06 11.60 -0.81
C GLU A 116 -3.98 12.54 -2.00
N ARG A 117 -3.26 13.65 -1.86
CA ARG A 117 -3.09 14.57 -2.99
C ARG A 117 -2.42 13.86 -4.18
N TYR A 118 -1.42 13.05 -3.88
CA TYR A 118 -0.76 12.29 -4.93
C TYR A 118 -1.72 11.26 -5.56
N LEU A 119 -2.44 10.53 -4.71
CA LEU A 119 -3.29 9.45 -5.20
C LEU A 119 -4.43 9.98 -6.06
N PHE A 120 -5.01 11.12 -5.69
CA PHE A 120 -6.17 11.66 -6.38
C PHE A 120 -5.83 12.73 -7.42
N ALA A 121 -4.55 12.97 -7.65
CA ALA A 121 -4.15 13.97 -8.64
C ALA A 121 -4.63 13.55 -10.02
N GLU A 122 -4.98 14.53 -10.85
CA GLU A 122 -5.35 14.26 -12.22
C GLU A 122 -4.17 13.61 -12.94
N ALA A 123 -4.48 12.77 -13.91
CA ALA A 123 -3.43 12.10 -14.66
C ALA A 123 -2.44 13.09 -15.26
N SER A 124 -2.92 14.22 -15.74
CA SER A 124 -2.06 15.24 -16.32
C SER A 124 -1.09 15.84 -15.29
N ASP A 125 -1.55 15.96 -14.05
CA ASP A 125 -0.72 16.52 -12.99
C ASP A 125 0.26 15.50 -12.44
N ALA A 126 -0.21 14.29 -12.25
CA ALA A 126 0.56 13.26 -11.55
C ALA A 126 1.52 12.54 -12.47
N GLN A 127 1.23 12.45 -13.74
CA GLN A 127 2.01 11.65 -14.67
C GLN A 127 2.16 12.33 -16.00
N PRO A 128 2.84 13.46 -16.04
CA PRO A 128 3.00 14.16 -17.31
C PRO A 128 3.72 13.31 -18.35
N ALA A 129 4.69 12.52 -17.95
CA ALA A 129 5.39 11.66 -18.91
C ALA A 129 4.46 10.62 -19.50
N ARG A 130 3.64 10.01 -18.67
CA ARG A 130 2.69 9.05 -19.15
C ARG A 130 1.69 9.68 -20.11
N ARG A 131 1.21 10.84 -19.74
CA ARG A 131 0.26 11.53 -20.61
C ARG A 131 0.91 11.95 -21.91
N ALA A 132 2.14 12.43 -21.82
CA ALA A 132 2.87 12.77 -23.03
C ALA A 132 3.05 11.56 -23.93
N ALA A 133 3.26 10.41 -23.33
CA ALA A 133 3.43 9.20 -24.11
C ALA A 133 2.12 8.78 -24.78
N ASN A 134 1.01 9.06 -24.16
CA ASN A 134 -0.26 8.61 -24.66
C ASN A 134 -1.07 9.70 -25.35
N ARG A 135 -0.45 10.80 -25.65
CA ARG A 135 -1.13 11.82 -26.45
C ARG A 135 -0.41 12.08 -27.71
#